data_8f9a6938cc0e333da0b4915edd03b971
#
_entry.id   8f9a6938cc0e333da0b4915edd03b971
#
_cell.length_a   1.000
_cell.length_b   1.000
_cell.length_c   1.000
_cell.angle_alpha   90.00
_cell.angle_beta   90.00
_cell.angle_gamma   90.00
#
_symmetry.space_group_name_H-M   'P 1'
#
loop_
_entity.id
_entity.type
_entity.pdbx_description
1 polymer ?
#
loop_
_entity_poly.entity_id
_entity_poly.type
_entity_poly.pdbx_seq_one_letter_code
_entity_poly.pdbx_strand_id
1 'polypeptide(L)'
;MAVYKEEKTNTWRVIYRYTDWTGERKQSQKRGFKTKREAQAWEREQLNKISADLDMTFKSFVEHYKEDMQARIKENTWETKEHIIRTKLIPYFGKLKMCNITAQQIITWQNELINYKDENRKPYSPVYLKTIHNQLSAIFNHAAKYYNLRENPCKKAGSMGKKKNLSLIHISEPTRQA
;
A
#
# COMPACT_ATOMS: atom_id res chain seq x y z
N MET A 1 -17.79 12.81 21.38
CA MET A 1 -17.13 11.51 21.65
C MET A 1 -17.79 10.92 22.84
N ALA A 2 -18.28 9.71 22.73
CA ALA A 2 -19.09 9.22 23.81
C ALA A 2 -18.95 7.70 23.94
N VAL A 3 -18.49 7.31 25.12
CA VAL A 3 -18.48 5.94 25.61
C VAL A 3 -19.74 5.75 26.44
N TYR A 4 -20.62 4.84 26.03
CA TYR A 4 -21.90 4.58 26.67
C TYR A 4 -21.93 3.19 27.31
N LYS A 5 -22.57 3.08 28.46
CA LYS A 5 -22.85 1.78 29.09
C LYS A 5 -24.13 1.22 28.47
N GLU A 6 -24.11 -0.01 28.03
CA GLU A 6 -25.29 -0.74 27.53
C GLU A 6 -25.87 -1.58 28.64
N GLU A 7 -27.00 -1.14 29.23
CA GLU A 7 -27.59 -1.72 30.43
C GLU A 7 -28.00 -3.17 30.23
N LYS A 8 -28.51 -3.54 29.02
CA LYS A 8 -28.97 -4.91 28.72
C LYS A 8 -27.87 -5.96 28.76
N THR A 9 -26.64 -5.60 28.35
CA THR A 9 -25.51 -6.53 28.25
C THR A 9 -24.43 -6.26 29.28
N ASN A 10 -24.61 -5.22 30.14
CA ASN A 10 -23.62 -4.72 31.09
C ASN A 10 -22.22 -4.50 30.50
N THR A 11 -22.17 -4.16 29.21
CA THR A 11 -20.95 -3.87 28.46
C THR A 11 -20.88 -2.40 28.04
N TRP A 12 -19.69 -1.97 27.58
CA TRP A 12 -19.50 -0.61 27.10
C TRP A 12 -19.45 -0.60 25.60
N ARG A 13 -20.01 0.46 24.97
CA ARG A 13 -19.92 0.75 23.53
C ARG A 13 -19.26 2.09 23.30
N VAL A 14 -18.52 2.18 22.19
CA VAL A 14 -17.89 3.40 21.70
C VAL A 14 -18.59 3.82 20.42
N ILE A 15 -18.97 5.08 20.34
CA ILE A 15 -19.45 5.72 19.12
C ILE A 15 -18.47 6.82 18.78
N TYR A 16 -17.81 6.73 17.62
CA TYR A 16 -16.86 7.73 17.16
C TYR A 16 -17.21 8.23 15.78
N ARG A 17 -16.94 9.52 15.57
CA ARG A 17 -17.12 10.19 14.27
C ARG A 17 -15.76 10.50 13.72
N TYR A 18 -15.59 10.29 12.43
CA TYR A 18 -14.36 10.60 11.70
C TYR A 18 -14.70 11.25 10.37
N THR A 19 -13.75 11.99 9.83
CA THR A 19 -13.84 12.53 8.48
C THR A 19 -13.08 11.56 7.58
N ASP A 20 -13.76 11.07 6.56
CA ASP A 20 -13.21 10.24 5.52
C ASP A 20 -12.21 11.04 4.66
N TRP A 21 -11.39 10.35 3.87
CA TRP A 21 -10.46 10.95 2.92
C TRP A 21 -11.16 11.86 1.87
N THR A 22 -12.45 11.67 1.60
CA THR A 22 -13.28 12.54 0.75
C THR A 22 -13.72 13.82 1.45
N GLY A 23 -13.45 13.98 2.76
CA GLY A 23 -13.96 15.07 3.56
C GLY A 23 -15.35 14.84 4.15
N GLU A 24 -15.98 13.70 3.88
CA GLU A 24 -17.28 13.34 4.44
C GLU A 24 -17.18 12.90 5.90
N ARG A 25 -18.13 13.34 6.72
CA ARG A 25 -18.24 12.92 8.12
C ARG A 25 -18.96 11.57 8.22
N LYS A 26 -18.26 10.56 8.71
CA LYS A 26 -18.81 9.22 8.96
C LYS A 26 -18.86 8.92 10.44
N GLN A 27 -19.78 8.03 10.82
CA GLN A 27 -19.94 7.54 12.18
C GLN A 27 -19.79 6.02 12.21
N SER A 28 -19.03 5.53 13.17
CA SER A 28 -18.89 4.09 13.42
C SER A 28 -19.06 3.78 14.89
N GLN A 29 -19.41 2.51 15.21
CA GLN A 29 -19.58 2.06 16.58
C GLN A 29 -18.96 0.68 16.81
N LYS A 30 -18.43 0.48 18.02
CA LYS A 30 -17.98 -0.85 18.48
C LYS A 30 -18.54 -1.12 19.87
N ARG A 31 -19.01 -2.34 20.10
CA ARG A 31 -19.66 -2.80 21.34
C ARG A 31 -18.85 -3.94 21.97
N GLY A 32 -19.18 -4.28 23.22
CA GLY A 32 -18.65 -5.47 23.87
C GLY A 32 -17.40 -5.26 24.72
N PHE A 33 -17.06 -4.03 25.09
CA PHE A 33 -15.97 -3.77 26.03
C PHE A 33 -16.40 -4.08 27.47
N LYS A 34 -15.55 -4.76 28.22
CA LYS A 34 -15.82 -5.12 29.62
C LYS A 34 -15.74 -3.91 30.55
N THR A 35 -14.86 -2.96 30.28
CA THR A 35 -14.62 -1.79 31.12
C THR A 35 -14.67 -0.50 30.32
N LYS A 36 -15.03 0.61 31.00
CA LYS A 36 -15.00 1.96 30.43
C LYS A 36 -13.58 2.34 29.96
N ARG A 37 -12.56 1.95 30.73
CA ARG A 37 -11.15 2.25 30.42
C ARG A 37 -10.68 1.56 29.15
N GLU A 38 -11.07 0.31 28.95
CA GLU A 38 -10.79 -0.44 27.72
C GLU A 38 -11.46 0.21 26.49
N ALA A 39 -12.71 0.60 26.62
CA ALA A 39 -13.46 1.30 25.58
C ALA A 39 -12.80 2.64 25.20
N GLN A 40 -12.37 3.43 26.20
CA GLN A 40 -11.67 4.70 25.97
C GLN A 40 -10.26 4.51 25.36
N ALA A 41 -9.51 3.50 25.80
CA ALA A 41 -8.21 3.19 25.23
C ALA A 41 -8.35 2.79 23.75
N TRP A 42 -9.31 1.95 23.43
CA TRP A 42 -9.61 1.55 22.07
C TRP A 42 -10.06 2.75 21.22
N GLU A 43 -10.90 3.64 21.74
CA GLU A 43 -11.35 4.86 21.07
C GLU A 43 -10.15 5.73 20.67
N ARG A 44 -9.24 6.01 21.60
CA ARG A 44 -8.01 6.79 21.33
C ARG A 44 -7.14 6.14 20.25
N GLU A 45 -6.98 4.83 20.31
CA GLU A 45 -6.21 4.08 19.32
C GLU A 45 -6.84 4.17 17.93
N GLN A 46 -8.17 4.03 17.84
CA GLN A 46 -8.89 4.15 16.57
C GLN A 46 -8.86 5.58 16.00
N LEU A 47 -9.05 6.59 16.83
CA LEU A 47 -8.97 7.97 16.40
C LEU A 47 -7.57 8.33 15.87
N ASN A 48 -6.52 7.85 16.55
CA ASN A 48 -5.15 8.01 16.06
C ASN A 48 -4.90 7.27 14.73
N LYS A 49 -5.57 6.14 14.50
CA LYS A 49 -5.53 5.43 13.22
C LYS A 49 -6.32 6.16 12.14
N ILE A 50 -7.52 6.60 12.44
CA ILE A 50 -8.46 7.19 11.47
C ILE A 50 -8.06 8.62 11.06
N SER A 51 -7.49 9.41 11.97
CA SER A 51 -7.04 10.77 11.66
C SER A 51 -5.87 10.83 10.67
N ALA A 52 -5.28 9.67 10.35
CA ALA A 52 -4.12 9.56 9.48
C ALA A 52 -4.31 8.59 8.31
N ASP A 53 -5.42 7.83 8.23
CA ASP A 53 -5.43 6.64 7.38
C ASP A 53 -6.47 6.68 6.25
N LEU A 54 -5.96 6.39 5.07
CA LEU A 54 -6.68 6.17 3.83
C LEU A 54 -7.58 4.93 3.94
N ASP A 55 -8.88 5.11 4.28
CA ASP A 55 -9.84 4.00 4.54
C ASP A 55 -10.43 3.39 3.25
N MET A 56 -9.79 3.58 2.10
CA MET A 56 -10.22 2.95 0.86
C MET A 56 -9.45 1.66 0.55
N THR A 57 -10.02 0.83 -0.33
CA THR A 57 -9.34 -0.38 -0.80
C THR A 57 -8.16 -0.03 -1.71
N PHE A 58 -7.17 -0.91 -1.78
CA PHE A 58 -6.04 -0.75 -2.70
C PHE A 58 -6.50 -0.62 -4.16
N LYS A 59 -7.53 -1.39 -4.57
CA LYS A 59 -8.09 -1.31 -5.93
C LYS A 59 -8.68 0.07 -6.21
N SER A 60 -9.49 0.61 -5.30
CA SER A 60 -10.08 1.96 -5.45
C SER A 60 -8.99 3.04 -5.47
N PHE A 61 -7.96 2.91 -4.64
CA PHE A 61 -6.83 3.84 -4.65
C PHE A 61 -6.05 3.83 -5.97
N VAL A 62 -5.89 2.66 -6.59
CA VAL A 62 -5.22 2.54 -7.90
C VAL A 62 -5.97 3.34 -8.99
N GLU A 63 -7.29 3.45 -8.92
CA GLU A 63 -8.07 4.26 -9.86
C GLU A 63 -7.73 5.75 -9.71
N HIS A 64 -7.66 6.26 -8.48
CA HIS A 64 -7.19 7.64 -8.22
C HIS A 64 -5.72 7.85 -8.61
N TYR A 65 -4.86 6.87 -8.31
CA TYR A 65 -3.46 6.91 -8.73
C TYR A 65 -3.33 6.98 -10.26
N LYS A 66 -4.21 6.29 -11.01
CA LYS A 66 -4.28 6.36 -12.46
C LYS A 66 -4.63 7.77 -12.94
N GLU A 67 -5.69 8.35 -12.40
CA GLU A 67 -6.15 9.71 -12.74
C GLU A 67 -5.04 10.75 -12.49
N ASP A 68 -4.38 10.68 -11.33
CA ASP A 68 -3.31 11.60 -10.96
C ASP A 68 -2.04 11.47 -11.84
N MET A 69 -1.75 10.27 -12.31
CA MET A 69 -0.49 9.97 -12.99
C MET A 69 -0.61 9.93 -14.52
N GLN A 70 -1.80 9.70 -15.07
CA GLN A 70 -2.00 9.52 -16.51
C GLN A 70 -1.56 10.74 -17.30
N ALA A 71 -1.84 11.95 -16.82
CA ALA A 71 -1.43 13.20 -17.46
C ALA A 71 0.09 13.49 -17.36
N ARG A 72 0.80 12.80 -16.47
CA ARG A 72 2.23 13.05 -16.15
C ARG A 72 3.19 12.03 -16.74
N ILE A 73 2.67 10.91 -17.23
CA ILE A 73 3.48 9.78 -17.71
C ILE A 73 3.11 9.48 -19.16
N LYS A 74 4.10 9.14 -19.99
CA LYS A 74 3.88 8.70 -21.37
C LYS A 74 3.01 7.44 -21.39
N GLU A 75 2.13 7.33 -22.36
CA GLU A 75 1.15 6.25 -22.52
C GLU A 75 1.80 4.85 -22.44
N ASN A 76 2.83 4.58 -23.24
CA ASN A 76 3.54 3.29 -23.21
C ASN A 76 4.12 2.94 -21.83
N THR A 77 4.53 3.97 -21.05
CA THR A 77 5.03 3.77 -19.69
C THR A 77 3.88 3.43 -18.75
N TRP A 78 2.70 4.04 -18.97
CA TRP A 78 1.52 3.75 -18.20
C TRP A 78 1.04 2.31 -18.45
N GLU A 79 0.94 1.87 -19.70
CA GLU A 79 0.53 0.51 -20.06
C GLU A 79 1.37 -0.56 -19.36
N THR A 80 2.69 -0.37 -19.32
CA THR A 80 3.61 -1.30 -18.61
C THR A 80 3.31 -1.33 -17.11
N LYS A 81 3.06 -0.17 -16.50
CA LYS A 81 2.70 -0.06 -15.08
C LYS A 81 1.35 -0.69 -14.80
N GLU A 82 0.35 -0.40 -15.61
CA GLU A 82 -1.01 -0.92 -15.49
C GLU A 82 -1.03 -2.44 -15.60
N HIS A 83 -0.26 -3.01 -16.53
CA HIS A 83 -0.11 -4.45 -16.65
C HIS A 83 0.40 -5.09 -15.33
N ILE A 84 1.46 -4.53 -14.74
CA ILE A 84 1.99 -5.01 -13.45
C ILE A 84 0.95 -4.86 -12.34
N ILE A 85 0.30 -3.72 -12.26
CA ILE A 85 -0.71 -3.44 -11.24
C ILE A 85 -1.84 -4.47 -11.34
N ARG A 86 -2.39 -4.65 -12.53
CA ARG A 86 -3.52 -5.56 -12.79
C ARG A 86 -3.17 -7.02 -12.54
N THR A 87 -1.98 -7.47 -12.95
CA THR A 87 -1.63 -8.91 -12.92
C THR A 87 -0.94 -9.34 -11.64
N LYS A 88 -0.24 -8.43 -10.92
CA LYS A 88 0.60 -8.75 -9.77
C LYS A 88 0.17 -8.10 -8.46
N LEU A 89 -0.44 -6.91 -8.50
CA LEU A 89 -0.78 -6.16 -7.29
C LEU A 89 -2.26 -6.31 -6.91
N ILE A 90 -3.17 -6.10 -7.84
CA ILE A 90 -4.63 -6.16 -7.58
C ILE A 90 -5.08 -7.55 -7.09
N PRO A 91 -4.61 -8.68 -7.65
CA PRO A 91 -5.05 -10.00 -7.20
C PRO A 91 -4.73 -10.24 -5.72
N TYR A 92 -3.63 -9.68 -5.22
CA TYR A 92 -3.20 -9.87 -3.83
C TYR A 92 -3.73 -8.79 -2.88
N PHE A 93 -3.54 -7.51 -3.23
CA PHE A 93 -3.84 -6.39 -2.35
C PHE A 93 -5.20 -5.73 -2.62
N GLY A 94 -5.84 -5.98 -3.76
CA GLY A 94 -6.98 -5.20 -4.25
C GLY A 94 -8.16 -5.09 -3.29
N LYS A 95 -8.44 -6.13 -2.50
CA LYS A 95 -9.53 -6.16 -1.51
C LYS A 95 -9.14 -5.58 -0.15
N LEU A 96 -7.84 -5.39 0.09
CA LEU A 96 -7.34 -4.88 1.36
C LEU A 96 -7.46 -3.35 1.41
N LYS A 97 -7.75 -2.80 2.58
CA LYS A 97 -7.70 -1.35 2.80
C LYS A 97 -6.26 -0.87 2.82
N MET A 98 -5.99 0.29 2.22
CA MET A 98 -4.64 0.88 2.14
C MET A 98 -3.97 1.01 3.51
N CYS A 99 -4.72 1.43 4.52
CA CYS A 99 -4.24 1.56 5.90
C CYS A 99 -3.91 0.23 6.59
N ASN A 100 -4.51 -0.87 6.16
CA ASN A 100 -4.36 -2.18 6.77
C ASN A 100 -3.25 -3.02 6.13
N ILE A 101 -2.66 -2.57 5.02
CA ILE A 101 -1.57 -3.29 4.36
C ILE A 101 -0.29 -3.12 5.18
N THR A 102 0.19 -4.22 5.76
CA THR A 102 1.36 -4.26 6.63
C THR A 102 2.62 -4.68 5.87
N ALA A 103 3.80 -4.34 6.43
CA ALA A 103 5.08 -4.83 5.91
C ALA A 103 5.17 -6.35 5.89
N GLN A 104 4.57 -7.03 6.88
CA GLN A 104 4.51 -8.49 6.94
C GLN A 104 3.79 -9.09 5.71
N GLN A 105 2.64 -8.55 5.34
CA GLN A 105 1.90 -9.00 4.16
C GLN A 105 2.68 -8.77 2.87
N ILE A 106 3.42 -7.65 2.78
CA ILE A 106 4.29 -7.37 1.65
C ILE A 106 5.43 -8.38 1.56
N ILE A 107 6.06 -8.74 2.69
CA ILE A 107 7.12 -9.77 2.71
C ILE A 107 6.56 -11.13 2.29
N THR A 108 5.38 -11.51 2.76
CA THR A 108 4.72 -12.77 2.34
C THR A 108 4.49 -12.79 0.83
N TRP A 109 3.92 -11.71 0.29
CA TRP A 109 3.71 -11.57 -1.15
C TRP A 109 5.02 -11.57 -1.96
N GLN A 110 6.09 -10.93 -1.45
CA GLN A 110 7.41 -10.98 -2.10
C GLN A 110 7.95 -12.41 -2.16
N ASN A 111 7.82 -13.17 -1.07
CA ASN A 111 8.26 -14.56 -1.00
C ASN A 111 7.48 -15.46 -1.96
N GLU A 112 6.17 -15.24 -2.12
CA GLU A 112 5.36 -15.94 -3.11
C GLU A 112 5.85 -15.67 -4.53
N LEU A 113 6.14 -14.40 -4.88
CA LEU A 113 6.66 -14.04 -6.19
C LEU A 113 8.09 -14.56 -6.47
N ILE A 114 8.95 -14.59 -5.45
CA ILE A 114 10.31 -15.12 -5.57
C ILE A 114 10.27 -16.63 -5.82
N ASN A 115 9.37 -17.33 -5.14
CA ASN A 115 9.21 -18.78 -5.26
C ASN A 115 8.32 -19.21 -6.46
N TYR A 116 7.68 -18.24 -7.13
CA TYR A 116 6.84 -18.52 -8.28
C TYR A 116 7.67 -19.09 -9.43
N LYS A 117 7.13 -20.14 -10.04
CA LYS A 117 7.65 -20.72 -11.27
C LYS A 117 6.53 -20.74 -12.31
N ASP A 118 6.85 -20.32 -13.53
CA ASP A 118 5.92 -20.40 -14.66
C ASP A 118 5.65 -21.85 -15.08
N GLU A 119 4.81 -22.04 -16.09
CA GLU A 119 4.50 -23.36 -16.67
C GLU A 119 5.76 -24.10 -17.14
N ASN A 120 6.80 -23.36 -17.53
CA ASN A 120 8.11 -23.87 -17.94
C ASN A 120 9.09 -24.01 -16.76
N ARG A 121 8.61 -23.90 -15.51
CA ARG A 121 9.41 -23.93 -14.26
C ARG A 121 10.49 -22.86 -14.16
N LYS A 122 10.36 -21.75 -14.90
CA LYS A 122 11.27 -20.62 -14.83
C LYS A 122 10.83 -19.61 -13.77
N PRO A 123 11.72 -19.18 -12.86
CA PRO A 123 11.42 -18.13 -11.89
C PRO A 123 11.41 -16.76 -12.56
N TYR A 124 10.76 -15.78 -11.94
CA TYR A 124 10.89 -14.39 -12.37
C TYR A 124 12.32 -13.89 -12.27
N SER A 125 12.75 -13.10 -13.25
CA SER A 125 14.09 -12.49 -13.20
C SER A 125 14.20 -11.52 -12.02
N PRO A 126 15.39 -11.41 -11.38
CA PRO A 126 15.60 -10.48 -10.27
C PRO A 126 15.30 -9.02 -10.62
N VAL A 127 15.52 -8.63 -11.87
CA VAL A 127 15.21 -7.27 -12.38
C VAL A 127 13.70 -7.05 -12.45
N TYR A 128 12.95 -8.05 -12.91
CA TYR A 128 11.50 -7.98 -13.00
C TYR A 128 10.85 -7.93 -11.61
N LEU A 129 11.31 -8.76 -10.67
CA LEU A 129 10.88 -8.71 -9.28
C LEU A 129 11.08 -7.32 -8.67
N LYS A 130 12.24 -6.70 -8.93
CA LYS A 130 12.49 -5.33 -8.48
C LYS A 130 11.55 -4.33 -9.12
N THR A 131 11.23 -4.48 -10.40
CA THR A 131 10.29 -3.58 -11.10
C THR A 131 8.89 -3.67 -10.48
N ILE A 132 8.42 -4.89 -10.17
CA ILE A 132 7.13 -5.10 -9.50
C ILE A 132 7.12 -4.44 -8.12
N HIS A 133 8.16 -4.65 -7.31
CA HIS A 133 8.28 -4.02 -6.00
C HIS A 133 8.30 -2.49 -6.07
N ASN A 134 9.07 -1.94 -7.01
CA ASN A 134 9.15 -0.49 -7.21
C ASN A 134 7.80 0.11 -7.59
N GLN A 135 6.98 -0.61 -8.37
CA GLN A 135 5.65 -0.17 -8.72
C GLN A 135 4.71 -0.12 -7.50
N LEU A 136 4.74 -1.14 -6.63
CA LEU A 136 3.99 -1.13 -5.37
C LEU A 136 4.45 0.02 -4.46
N SER A 137 5.77 0.19 -4.30
CA SER A 137 6.34 1.26 -3.49
C SER A 137 6.00 2.65 -4.02
N ALA A 138 5.93 2.84 -5.36
CA ALA A 138 5.52 4.10 -5.96
C ALA A 138 4.08 4.47 -5.63
N ILE A 139 3.16 3.50 -5.65
CA ILE A 139 1.74 3.70 -5.27
C ILE A 139 1.65 4.12 -3.79
N PHE A 140 2.34 3.42 -2.88
CA PHE A 140 2.35 3.77 -1.47
C PHE A 140 3.04 5.12 -1.17
N ASN A 141 4.10 5.47 -1.89
CA ASN A 141 4.72 6.79 -1.78
C ASN A 141 3.77 7.91 -2.23
N HIS A 142 3.01 7.67 -3.31
CA HIS A 142 1.99 8.61 -3.77
C HIS A 142 0.90 8.79 -2.71
N ALA A 143 0.42 7.67 -2.14
CA ALA A 143 -0.57 7.69 -1.06
C ALA A 143 -0.07 8.45 0.18
N ALA A 144 1.18 8.22 0.60
CA ALA A 144 1.77 8.91 1.74
C ALA A 144 1.99 10.41 1.49
N LYS A 145 2.30 10.79 0.24
CA LYS A 145 2.58 12.19 -0.11
C LYS A 145 1.33 13.04 -0.28
N TYR A 146 0.27 12.48 -0.88
CA TYR A 146 -0.88 13.27 -1.33
C TYR A 146 -2.20 12.90 -0.63
N TYR A 147 -2.29 11.71 -0.02
CA TYR A 147 -3.54 11.17 0.53
C TYR A 147 -3.44 10.82 2.02
N ASN A 148 -2.50 11.43 2.73
CA ASN A 148 -2.33 11.28 4.18
C ASN A 148 -2.15 9.85 4.69
N LEU A 149 -1.63 8.92 3.87
CA LEU A 149 -1.21 7.63 4.37
C LEU A 149 0.01 7.84 5.30
N ARG A 150 -0.05 7.31 6.51
CA ARG A 150 0.93 7.55 7.58
C ARG A 150 2.37 7.26 7.16
N GLU A 151 2.60 6.13 6.49
CA GLU A 151 3.92 5.72 6.00
C GLU A 151 3.80 4.70 4.87
N ASN A 152 4.86 4.58 4.08
CA ASN A 152 4.94 3.54 3.06
C ASN A 152 5.40 2.21 3.69
N PRO A 153 4.56 1.15 3.76
CA PRO A 153 4.93 -0.13 4.36
C PRO A 153 6.02 -0.87 3.57
N CYS A 154 6.21 -0.56 2.28
CA CYS A 154 7.28 -1.15 1.47
C CYS A 154 8.68 -0.77 1.97
N LYS A 155 8.83 0.39 2.64
CA LYS A 155 10.13 0.79 3.21
C LYS A 155 10.58 -0.16 4.30
N LYS A 156 9.64 -0.62 5.15
CA LYS A 156 9.91 -1.59 6.22
C LYS A 156 10.09 -3.01 5.70
N ALA A 157 9.32 -3.38 4.66
CA ALA A 157 9.42 -4.71 4.04
C ALA A 157 10.76 -4.92 3.31
N GLY A 158 11.39 -3.84 2.86
CA GLY A 158 12.59 -3.92 2.04
C GLY A 158 12.30 -4.26 0.57
N SER A 159 13.30 -4.10 -0.29
CA SER A 159 13.19 -4.35 -1.73
C SER A 159 13.43 -5.81 -2.06
N MET A 160 12.71 -6.36 -3.04
CA MET A 160 13.02 -7.67 -3.63
C MET A 160 13.76 -7.49 -4.97
N GLY A 161 14.52 -8.53 -5.35
CA GLY A 161 15.27 -8.54 -6.61
C GLY A 161 16.54 -7.68 -6.59
N LYS A 162 17.20 -7.59 -7.74
CA LYS A 162 18.49 -6.86 -7.91
C LYS A 162 18.36 -5.79 -8.98
N LYS A 163 19.14 -4.71 -8.90
CA LYS A 163 19.33 -3.77 -10.00
C LYS A 163 20.11 -4.48 -11.13
N LYS A 164 19.81 -4.13 -12.37
CA LYS A 164 20.68 -4.48 -13.49
C LYS A 164 21.99 -3.72 -13.27
N ASN A 165 23.10 -4.44 -13.08
CA ASN A 165 24.42 -3.80 -13.14
C ASN A 165 24.63 -3.37 -14.59
N LEU A 166 24.54 -2.09 -14.84
CA LEU A 166 25.03 -1.52 -16.07
C LEU A 166 26.55 -1.64 -15.97
N SER A 167 27.12 -2.63 -16.66
CA SER A 167 28.54 -2.62 -16.96
C SER A 167 28.79 -1.31 -17.70
N LEU A 168 29.66 -0.46 -17.15
CA LEU A 168 30.18 0.69 -17.87
C LEU A 168 30.96 0.08 -19.02
N ILE A 169 30.40 0.15 -20.23
CA ILE A 169 31.14 -0.10 -21.44
C ILE A 169 32.14 1.05 -21.46
N HIS A 170 33.42 0.75 -21.28
CA HIS A 170 34.50 1.67 -21.54
C HIS A 170 34.40 2.05 -23.02
N ILE A 171 33.83 3.22 -23.31
CA ILE A 171 33.99 3.86 -24.62
C ILE A 171 35.43 4.33 -24.60
N SER A 172 36.34 3.52 -25.20
CA SER A 172 37.67 3.98 -25.54
C SER A 172 37.49 5.15 -26.50
N GLU A 173 37.98 6.33 -26.10
CA GLU A 173 38.04 7.49 -27.00
C GLU A 173 38.76 7.08 -28.30
N PRO A 174 38.24 7.46 -29.45
CA PRO A 174 38.97 7.23 -30.70
C PRO A 174 40.29 7.98 -30.64
N THR A 175 41.38 7.23 -30.70
CA THR A 175 42.74 7.75 -30.76
C THR A 175 42.82 8.69 -31.94
N ARG A 176 42.99 9.98 -31.67
CA ARG A 176 43.22 11.01 -32.68
C ARG A 176 44.60 10.74 -33.27
N GLN A 177 44.66 10.09 -34.44
CA GLN A 177 45.89 10.00 -35.22
C GLN A 177 46.21 11.39 -35.76
N ALA A 178 47.39 11.87 -35.36
CA ALA A 178 48.02 13.07 -35.91
C ALA A 178 48.60 12.80 -37.27
#